data_300a89d985f9c6ba7ff47e9592f0d82c
#
_entry.id   300a89d985f9c6ba7ff47e9592f0d82c
#
_cell.length_a   1.000
_cell.length_b   1.000
_cell.length_c   1.000
_cell.angle_alpha   90.00
_cell.angle_beta   90.00
_cell.angle_gamma   90.00
#
_symmetry.space_group_name_H-M   'P 1'
#
loop_
_entity.id
_entity.type
_entity.pdbx_description
1 polymer ?
#
loop_
_entity_poly.entity_id
_entity_poly.type
_entity_poly.pdbx_seq_one_letter_code
_entity_poly.pdbx_strand_id
1 'polypeptide(L)'
;MNVKDRMIIEDYRKARDSFIKLDGVVYDKLCALVKESGIQTLSIEHRVKSEASLAGKLVRNGDWYQKFTDLTDILGARVICFFNDEVDKLGKKVEETFSVDWKNSSDKRALIKADSFGYLSLHYICYFSEKSGYPVEICNKKFEIQIRTILQHT
;
A
#
# COMPACT_ATOMS: atom_id res chain seq x y z
N MET A 1 -23.68 -13.93 -2.13
CA MET A 1 -22.19 -14.07 -1.98
C MET A 1 -21.86 -15.55 -1.90
N ASN A 2 -20.88 -15.99 -2.67
CA ASN A 2 -20.47 -17.40 -2.68
C ASN A 2 -19.67 -17.78 -1.43
N VAL A 3 -19.40 -19.10 -1.27
CA VAL A 3 -18.69 -19.62 -0.10
C VAL A 3 -17.28 -19.05 0.00
N LYS A 4 -16.56 -18.97 -1.14
CA LYS A 4 -15.20 -18.43 -1.19
C LYS A 4 -15.15 -16.98 -0.67
N ASP A 5 -16.04 -16.13 -1.15
CA ASP A 5 -16.05 -14.73 -0.76
C ASP A 5 -16.43 -14.57 0.72
N ARG A 6 -17.35 -15.37 1.23
CA ARG A 6 -17.69 -15.37 2.66
C ARG A 6 -16.49 -15.76 3.53
N MET A 7 -15.71 -16.74 3.09
CA MET A 7 -14.51 -17.15 3.81
C MET A 7 -13.45 -16.04 3.82
N ILE A 8 -13.31 -15.33 2.72
CA ILE A 8 -12.41 -14.16 2.64
C ILE A 8 -12.84 -13.10 3.65
N ILE A 9 -14.13 -12.79 3.71
CA ILE A 9 -14.66 -11.80 4.67
C ILE A 9 -14.41 -12.26 6.12
N GLU A 10 -14.61 -13.53 6.42
CA GLU A 10 -14.36 -14.05 7.77
C GLU A 10 -12.88 -13.95 8.15
N ASP A 11 -11.99 -14.29 7.23
CA ASP A 11 -10.54 -14.15 7.45
C ASP A 11 -10.14 -12.69 7.63
N TYR A 12 -10.76 -11.79 6.87
CA TYR A 12 -10.59 -10.35 7.07
C TYR A 12 -10.97 -9.93 8.50
N ARG A 13 -12.13 -10.37 8.98
CA ARG A 13 -12.58 -10.03 10.34
C ARG A 13 -11.61 -10.50 11.41
N LYS A 14 -11.04 -11.69 11.25
CA LYS A 14 -10.03 -12.24 12.16
C LYS A 14 -8.72 -11.47 12.12
N ALA A 15 -8.34 -10.97 10.95
CA ALA A 15 -7.06 -10.30 10.76
C ALA A 15 -7.12 -8.78 10.99
N ARG A 16 -8.31 -8.20 11.07
CA ARG A 16 -8.48 -6.75 11.06
C ARG A 16 -7.68 -6.03 12.15
N ASP A 17 -7.70 -6.54 13.38
CA ASP A 17 -6.96 -5.91 14.48
C ASP A 17 -5.45 -5.89 14.22
N SER A 18 -4.91 -6.96 13.62
CA SER A 18 -3.49 -7.00 13.25
C SER A 18 -3.17 -5.98 12.16
N PHE A 19 -4.08 -5.76 11.20
CA PHE A 19 -3.90 -4.73 10.18
C PHE A 19 -3.99 -3.31 10.76
N ILE A 20 -4.81 -3.10 11.79
CA ILE A 20 -4.85 -1.81 12.50
C ILE A 20 -3.52 -1.54 13.19
N LYS A 21 -2.92 -2.54 13.83
CA LYS A 21 -1.58 -2.41 14.42
C LYS A 21 -0.52 -2.16 13.35
N LEU A 22 -0.59 -2.90 12.26
CA LEU A 22 0.33 -2.72 11.12
C LEU A 22 0.22 -1.30 10.58
N ASP A 23 -0.98 -0.76 10.44
CA ASP A 23 -1.22 0.61 9.97
C ASP A 23 -0.48 1.64 10.82
N GLY A 24 -0.55 1.53 12.15
CA GLY A 24 0.17 2.42 13.04
C GLY A 24 1.68 2.39 12.82
N VAL A 25 2.25 1.20 12.68
CA VAL A 25 3.69 1.02 12.44
C VAL A 25 4.09 1.58 11.07
N VAL A 26 3.32 1.28 10.03
CA VAL A 26 3.60 1.77 8.67
C VAL A 26 3.50 3.28 8.60
N TYR A 27 2.47 3.87 9.16
CA TYR A 27 2.29 5.32 9.17
C TYR A 27 3.45 6.02 9.87
N ASP A 28 3.84 5.54 11.05
CA ASP A 28 4.96 6.13 11.79
C ASP A 28 6.26 6.06 11.00
N LYS A 29 6.52 4.93 10.34
CA LYS A 29 7.70 4.79 9.49
C LYS A 29 7.66 5.68 8.26
N LEU A 30 6.50 5.83 7.62
CA LEU A 30 6.36 6.74 6.49
C LEU A 30 6.60 8.19 6.90
N CYS A 31 6.03 8.62 8.01
CA CYS A 31 6.26 9.96 8.53
C CYS A 31 7.75 10.19 8.82
N ALA A 32 8.42 9.20 9.42
CA ALA A 32 9.84 9.29 9.73
C ALA A 32 10.70 9.41 8.46
N LEU A 33 10.45 8.56 7.47
CA LEU A 33 11.25 8.59 6.24
C LEU A 33 11.02 9.85 5.41
N VAL A 34 9.80 10.38 5.41
CA VAL A 34 9.51 11.67 4.75
C VAL A 34 10.24 12.80 5.47
N LYS A 35 10.21 12.83 6.80
CA LYS A 35 10.93 13.83 7.59
C LYS A 35 12.43 13.77 7.34
N GLU A 36 13.02 12.58 7.34
CA GLU A 36 14.45 12.39 7.06
C GLU A 36 14.83 12.85 5.65
N SER A 37 13.94 12.70 4.69
CA SER A 37 14.21 13.11 3.31
C SER A 37 14.31 14.63 3.13
N GLY A 38 13.75 15.40 4.06
CA GLY A 38 13.63 16.84 3.92
C GLY A 38 12.60 17.28 2.88
N ILE A 39 11.87 16.36 2.30
CA ILE A 39 10.84 16.66 1.29
C ILE A 39 9.56 17.08 1.99
N GLN A 40 9.02 18.23 1.55
CA GLN A 40 7.71 18.68 1.99
C GLN A 40 6.64 18.06 1.10
N THR A 41 5.82 17.19 1.67
CA THR A 41 4.73 16.55 0.95
C THR A 41 3.42 17.30 1.18
N LEU A 42 2.46 17.12 0.27
CA LEU A 42 1.12 17.65 0.44
C LEU A 42 0.39 16.92 1.57
N SER A 43 0.45 15.59 1.56
CA SER A 43 -0.21 14.77 2.57
C SER A 43 0.38 13.36 2.61
N ILE A 44 0.19 12.72 3.76
CA ILE A 44 0.41 11.27 3.93
C ILE A 44 -0.93 10.72 4.40
N GLU A 45 -1.55 9.90 3.56
CA GLU A 45 -2.87 9.31 3.82
C GLU A 45 -2.70 7.82 4.05
N HIS A 46 -3.54 7.25 4.89
CA HIS A 46 -3.50 5.82 5.16
C HIS A 46 -4.87 5.33 5.61
N ARG A 47 -5.15 4.06 5.37
CA ARG A 47 -6.37 3.44 5.87
C ARG A 47 -6.30 1.92 5.84
N VAL A 48 -7.01 1.29 6.76
CA VAL A 48 -7.36 -0.12 6.68
C VAL A 48 -8.71 -0.21 5.97
N LYS A 49 -8.78 -1.03 4.93
CA LYS A 49 -9.98 -1.21 4.12
C LYS A 49 -11.15 -1.66 4.99
N SER A 50 -12.32 -1.03 4.83
CA SER A 50 -13.52 -1.44 5.54
C SER A 50 -14.09 -2.75 4.97
N GLU A 51 -14.91 -3.44 5.75
CA GLU A 51 -15.59 -4.64 5.28
C GLU A 51 -16.47 -4.36 4.07
N ALA A 52 -17.19 -3.24 4.07
CA ALA A 52 -18.03 -2.83 2.93
C ALA A 52 -17.19 -2.62 1.67
N SER A 53 -16.03 -1.99 1.81
CA SER A 53 -15.11 -1.78 0.69
C SER A 53 -14.57 -3.11 0.15
N LEU A 54 -14.23 -4.04 1.03
CA LEU A 54 -13.78 -5.39 0.65
C LEU A 54 -14.90 -6.15 -0.05
N ALA A 55 -16.10 -6.13 0.49
CA ALA A 55 -17.25 -6.79 -0.12
C ALA A 55 -17.52 -6.25 -1.52
N GLY A 56 -17.45 -4.93 -1.71
CA GLY A 56 -17.60 -4.30 -3.03
C GLY A 56 -16.52 -4.74 -4.01
N LYS A 57 -15.29 -4.86 -3.55
CA LYS A 57 -14.17 -5.35 -4.37
C LYS A 57 -14.40 -6.80 -4.82
N LEU A 58 -14.87 -7.66 -3.94
CA LEU A 58 -15.17 -9.06 -4.26
C LEU A 58 -16.33 -9.18 -5.25
N VAL A 59 -17.31 -8.29 -5.18
CA VAL A 59 -18.41 -8.26 -6.16
C VAL A 59 -17.86 -7.89 -7.55
N ARG A 60 -16.98 -6.90 -7.63
CA ARG A 60 -16.45 -6.43 -8.92
C ARG A 60 -15.40 -7.37 -9.51
N ASN A 61 -14.50 -7.90 -8.66
CA ASN A 61 -13.30 -8.59 -9.10
C ASN A 61 -13.05 -9.88 -8.31
N GLY A 62 -14.10 -10.52 -7.78
CA GLY A 62 -13.97 -11.68 -6.91
C GLY A 62 -13.19 -12.84 -7.53
N ASP A 63 -13.28 -13.02 -8.84
CA ASP A 63 -12.58 -14.09 -9.54
C ASP A 63 -11.04 -13.96 -9.46
N TRP A 64 -10.54 -12.77 -9.15
CA TRP A 64 -9.11 -12.53 -9.02
C TRP A 64 -8.55 -13.05 -7.69
N TYR A 65 -9.43 -13.30 -6.71
CA TYR A 65 -9.01 -13.63 -5.35
C TYR A 65 -9.58 -14.97 -4.93
N GLN A 66 -8.71 -15.92 -4.60
CA GLN A 66 -9.11 -17.24 -4.13
C GLN A 66 -9.12 -17.33 -2.60
N LYS A 67 -8.27 -16.52 -1.94
CA LYS A 67 -8.14 -16.49 -0.49
C LYS A 67 -7.82 -15.07 -0.04
N PHE A 68 -8.01 -14.82 1.25
CA PHE A 68 -7.79 -13.49 1.85
C PHE A 68 -6.36 -12.98 1.59
N THR A 69 -5.36 -13.84 1.68
CA THR A 69 -3.96 -13.43 1.47
C THR A 69 -3.61 -13.04 0.04
N ASP A 70 -4.51 -13.25 -0.91
CA ASP A 70 -4.34 -12.74 -2.28
C ASP A 70 -4.57 -11.23 -2.35
N LEU A 71 -5.24 -10.65 -1.35
CA LEU A 71 -5.47 -9.21 -1.28
C LEU A 71 -4.26 -8.53 -0.65
N THR A 72 -3.68 -7.60 -1.37
CA THR A 72 -2.45 -6.90 -0.93
C THR A 72 -2.71 -5.47 -0.49
N ASP A 73 -3.96 -5.00 -0.55
CA ASP A 73 -4.37 -3.63 -0.28
C ASP A 73 -5.36 -3.50 0.89
N ILE A 74 -5.38 -4.47 1.80
CA ILE A 74 -6.19 -4.35 3.02
C ILE A 74 -5.73 -3.13 3.82
N LEU A 75 -4.42 -2.92 3.91
CA LEU A 75 -3.85 -1.66 4.37
C LEU A 75 -3.25 -0.95 3.17
N GLY A 76 -3.61 0.30 2.98
CA GLY A 76 -3.03 1.17 1.97
C GLY A 76 -2.56 2.48 2.57
N ALA A 77 -1.43 2.97 2.07
CA ALA A 77 -0.91 4.28 2.41
C ALA A 77 -0.55 5.02 1.12
N ARG A 78 -0.61 6.34 1.18
CA ARG A 78 -0.40 7.18 0.02
C ARG A 78 0.36 8.42 0.43
N VAL A 79 1.45 8.71 -0.29
CA VAL A 79 2.22 9.94 -0.11
C VAL A 79 2.03 10.80 -1.36
N ILE A 80 1.52 12.01 -1.18
CA ILE A 80 1.25 12.94 -2.27
C ILE A 80 2.36 13.98 -2.28
N CYS A 81 3.11 14.05 -3.38
CA CYS A 81 4.23 14.97 -3.59
C CYS A 81 3.83 16.07 -4.56
N PHE A 82 4.60 17.17 -4.55
CA PHE A 82 4.40 18.28 -5.49
C PHE A 82 5.15 18.04 -6.80
N PHE A 83 6.33 17.40 -6.76
CA PHE A 83 7.22 17.29 -7.92
C PHE A 83 7.63 15.84 -8.18
N ASN A 84 7.86 15.53 -9.47
CA ASN A 84 8.21 14.19 -9.92
C ASN A 84 9.52 13.65 -9.33
N ASP A 85 10.53 14.51 -9.17
CA ASP A 85 11.82 14.09 -8.60
C ASP A 85 11.68 13.67 -7.13
N GLU A 86 10.70 14.21 -6.42
CA GLU A 86 10.42 13.84 -5.04
C GLU A 86 9.84 12.43 -4.95
N VAL A 87 9.03 12.03 -5.94
CA VAL A 87 8.49 10.68 -6.01
C VAL A 87 9.62 9.65 -6.09
N ASP A 88 10.62 9.90 -6.92
CA ASP A 88 11.78 9.00 -7.04
C ASP A 88 12.59 8.91 -5.75
N LYS A 89 12.82 10.03 -5.11
CA LYS A 89 13.60 10.09 -3.86
C LYS A 89 12.90 9.34 -2.73
N LEU A 90 11.59 9.55 -2.58
CA LEU A 90 10.81 8.86 -1.57
C LEU A 90 10.66 7.36 -1.89
N GLY A 91 10.56 7.01 -3.17
CA GLY A 91 10.54 5.62 -3.60
C GLY A 91 11.78 4.86 -3.15
N LYS A 92 12.95 5.44 -3.31
CA LYS A 92 14.20 4.83 -2.84
C LYS A 92 14.20 4.62 -1.32
N LYS A 93 13.67 5.59 -0.57
CA LYS A 93 13.57 5.46 0.88
C LYS A 93 12.59 4.37 1.31
N VAL A 94 11.48 4.21 0.59
CA VAL A 94 10.55 3.09 0.82
C VAL A 94 11.25 1.76 0.59
N GLU A 95 12.01 1.64 -0.50
CA GLU A 95 12.75 0.42 -0.82
C GLU A 95 13.81 0.07 0.23
N GLU A 96 14.41 1.07 0.85
CA GLU A 96 15.39 0.88 1.94
C GLU A 96 14.73 0.54 3.28
N THR A 97 13.50 1.00 3.50
CA THR A 97 12.83 0.91 4.80
C THR A 97 12.00 -0.35 4.94
N PHE A 98 11.33 -0.77 3.88
CA PHE A 98 10.42 -1.92 3.87
C PHE A 98 10.95 -3.02 2.97
N SER A 99 10.54 -4.25 3.24
CA SER A 99 10.72 -5.33 2.27
C SER A 99 9.68 -5.15 1.17
N VAL A 100 10.10 -5.28 -0.08
CA VAL A 100 9.23 -5.03 -1.24
C VAL A 100 8.97 -6.34 -1.98
N ASP A 101 7.70 -6.60 -2.25
CA ASP A 101 7.27 -7.65 -3.15
C ASP A 101 7.35 -7.11 -4.57
N TRP A 102 8.50 -7.27 -5.20
CA TRP A 102 8.76 -6.70 -6.54
C TRP A 102 7.87 -7.30 -7.62
N LYS A 103 7.44 -8.53 -7.46
CA LYS A 103 6.57 -9.20 -8.41
C LYS A 103 5.21 -8.51 -8.51
N ASN A 104 4.69 -8.01 -7.39
CA ASN A 104 3.38 -7.37 -7.32
C ASN A 104 3.44 -5.85 -7.26
N SER A 105 4.64 -5.27 -7.26
CA SER A 105 4.84 -3.82 -7.28
C SER A 105 4.90 -3.32 -8.71
N SER A 106 4.56 -2.04 -8.92
CA SER A 106 4.58 -1.45 -10.26
C SER A 106 5.08 -0.02 -10.26
N ASP A 107 5.85 0.30 -11.30
CA ASP A 107 6.22 1.65 -11.66
C ASP A 107 5.32 2.08 -12.82
N LYS A 108 4.37 2.97 -12.54
CA LYS A 108 3.43 3.45 -13.55
C LYS A 108 3.99 4.57 -14.41
N ARG A 109 5.25 4.92 -14.21
CA ARG A 109 5.94 5.94 -14.98
C ARG A 109 5.89 5.68 -16.48
N ALA A 110 6.12 4.43 -16.88
CA ALA A 110 6.11 4.04 -18.28
C ALA A 110 4.72 4.19 -18.92
N LEU A 111 3.65 3.92 -18.16
CA LEU A 111 2.28 4.08 -18.66
C LEU A 111 1.88 5.54 -18.74
N ILE A 112 2.33 6.37 -17.81
CA ILE A 112 1.97 7.78 -17.74
C ILE A 112 2.74 8.61 -18.76
N LYS A 113 3.98 8.27 -19.07
CA LYS A 113 4.75 8.92 -20.12
C LYS A 113 4.09 8.84 -21.49
N ALA A 114 3.26 7.82 -21.71
CA ALA A 114 2.58 7.64 -22.99
C ALA A 114 1.53 8.72 -23.26
N ASP A 115 0.97 9.36 -22.24
CA ASP A 115 -0.04 10.40 -22.39
C ASP A 115 0.51 11.82 -22.23
N SER A 116 1.81 11.97 -22.07
CA SER A 116 2.55 13.25 -22.09
C SER A 116 2.27 14.21 -20.92
N PHE A 117 1.56 13.81 -19.89
CA PHE A 117 1.29 14.69 -18.75
C PHE A 117 2.35 14.68 -17.65
N GLY A 118 3.37 13.81 -17.77
CA GLY A 118 4.50 13.81 -16.85
C GLY A 118 4.16 13.36 -15.42
N TYR A 119 3.04 12.70 -15.21
CA TYR A 119 2.68 12.18 -13.90
C TYR A 119 3.56 11.00 -13.54
N LEU A 120 3.96 10.94 -12.27
CA LEU A 120 4.65 9.78 -11.72
C LEU A 120 3.82 9.17 -10.60
N SER A 121 3.72 7.86 -10.65
CA SER A 121 3.09 7.08 -9.58
C SER A 121 3.87 5.79 -9.40
N LEU A 122 4.35 5.59 -8.17
CA LEU A 122 5.00 4.35 -7.79
C LEU A 122 4.05 3.59 -6.86
N HIS A 123 3.85 2.31 -7.12
CA HIS A 123 3.03 1.44 -6.29
C HIS A 123 3.90 0.31 -5.78
N TYR A 124 4.08 0.27 -4.47
CA TYR A 124 4.85 -0.78 -3.81
C TYR A 124 3.93 -1.67 -2.99
N ILE A 125 4.08 -2.97 -3.17
CA ILE A 125 3.53 -3.94 -2.23
C ILE A 125 4.65 -4.31 -1.29
N CYS A 126 4.45 -4.04 -0.01
CA CYS A 126 5.48 -4.16 1.02
C CYS A 126 5.05 -5.12 2.12
N TYR A 127 5.99 -5.52 2.93
CA TYR A 127 5.77 -6.33 4.13
C TYR A 127 6.95 -6.18 5.08
N PHE A 128 6.75 -6.55 6.34
CA PHE A 128 7.85 -6.71 7.29
C PHE A 128 8.22 -8.19 7.36
N SER A 129 9.48 -8.51 7.14
CA SER A 129 9.96 -9.89 7.25
C SER A 129 9.97 -10.36 8.70
N GLU A 130 10.05 -11.67 8.91
CA GLU A 130 10.19 -12.25 10.24
C GLU A 130 11.44 -11.77 10.98
N LYS A 131 12.45 -11.35 10.23
CA LYS A 131 13.70 -10.82 10.79
C LYS A 131 13.64 -9.34 11.15
N SER A 132 12.51 -8.69 10.90
CA SER A 132 12.36 -7.25 11.13
C SER A 132 12.39 -6.83 12.60
N GLY A 133 12.11 -7.75 13.51
CA GLY A 133 11.99 -7.46 14.94
C GLY A 133 10.60 -7.01 15.37
N TYR A 134 9.67 -6.85 14.44
CA TYR A 134 8.28 -6.52 14.76
C TYR A 134 7.51 -7.74 15.25
N PRO A 135 6.38 -7.54 15.95
CA PRO A 135 5.55 -8.67 16.41
C PRO A 135 5.15 -9.59 15.27
N VAL A 136 5.12 -10.89 15.56
CA VAL A 136 4.81 -11.92 14.55
C VAL A 136 3.43 -11.70 13.92
N GLU A 137 2.50 -11.11 14.65
CA GLU A 137 1.14 -10.85 14.16
C GLU A 137 1.07 -9.87 13.01
N ILE A 138 2.08 -9.01 12.82
CA ILE A 138 2.13 -8.06 11.71
C ILE A 138 3.14 -8.46 10.63
N CYS A 139 4.05 -9.39 10.93
CA CYS A 139 5.03 -9.84 9.93
C CYS A 139 4.35 -10.57 8.78
N ASN A 140 4.92 -10.41 7.58
CA ASN A 140 4.48 -11.03 6.34
C ASN A 140 3.07 -10.63 5.86
N LYS A 141 2.40 -9.71 6.55
CA LYS A 141 1.18 -9.10 6.06
C LYS A 141 1.50 -8.04 5.03
N LYS A 142 0.96 -8.19 3.83
CA LYS A 142 1.24 -7.26 2.75
C LYS A 142 0.39 -6.01 2.87
N PHE A 143 0.97 -4.89 2.48
CA PHE A 143 0.31 -3.60 2.41
C PHE A 143 0.81 -2.83 1.20
N GLU A 144 0.02 -1.88 0.74
CA GLU A 144 0.33 -1.07 -0.44
C GLU A 144 0.77 0.32 -0.03
N ILE A 145 1.87 0.80 -0.63
CA ILE A 145 2.30 2.20 -0.52
C ILE A 145 2.30 2.78 -1.92
N GLN A 146 1.57 3.88 -2.09
CA GLN A 146 1.57 4.66 -3.33
C GLN A 146 2.30 5.98 -3.07
N ILE A 147 3.17 6.36 -4.00
CA ILE A 147 3.82 7.67 -4.00
C ILE A 147 3.50 8.30 -5.34
N ARG A 148 2.91 9.48 -5.33
CA ARG A 148 2.48 10.13 -6.57
C ARG A 148 2.45 11.64 -6.46
N THR A 149 2.41 12.30 -7.62
CA THR A 149 2.29 13.75 -7.66
C THR A 149 0.84 14.19 -7.49
N ILE A 150 0.67 15.44 -7.06
CA ILE A 150 -0.64 16.04 -6.84
C ILE A 150 -1.51 16.07 -8.11
N LEU A 151 -0.90 16.26 -9.28
CA LEU A 151 -1.64 16.30 -10.55
C LEU A 151 -2.35 14.98 -10.84
N GLN A 152 -1.75 13.87 -10.43
CA GLN A 152 -2.34 12.56 -10.61
C GLN A 152 -3.43 12.27 -9.58
N HIS A 153 -3.36 12.94 -8.43
CA HIS A 153 -4.35 12.79 -7.37
C HIS A 153 -5.70 13.42 -7.75
N THR A 154 -5.66 14.52 -8.48
CA THR A 154 -6.87 15.20 -8.95
C THR A 154 -7.45 14.54 -10.17
#